data_3a42d9cce3c6aff950c32d48ee759444
#
_entry.id   3a42d9cce3c6aff950c32d48ee759444
#
_cell.length_a   1.000
_cell.length_b   1.000
_cell.length_c   1.000
_cell.angle_alpha   90.00
_cell.angle_beta   90.00
_cell.angle_gamma   90.00
#
_symmetry.space_group_name_H-M   'P 1'
#
loop_
_entity.id
_entity.type
_entity.pdbx_description
1 polymer ?
#
loop_
_entity_poly.entity_id
_entity_poly.type
_entity_poly.pdbx_seq_one_letter_code
_entity_poly.pdbx_strand_id
1 'polypeptide(L)'
;MGRINKEDRRQTAVYGDMRRESRAMWNENNDCVVMAIALACNIPYSAVHQALNAQGRKNGKGTWGYQWTKALKELGIETEIVKPSDFIKQYPKGHRDKLKNVTTHHMDRFPNVWKDGHNYLLHTRQHMGAVVDGVNHDWTKGRACRVDMIYRIKNPRGES
;
A
#
# COMPACT_ATOMS: atom_id res chain seq x y z
N MET A 1 -14.57 19.73 -21.95
CA MET A 1 -14.02 19.12 -20.76
C MET A 1 -13.74 17.64 -21.03
N GLY A 2 -12.54 17.20 -20.79
CA GLY A 2 -12.16 15.82 -21.03
C GLY A 2 -12.89 14.85 -20.10
N ARG A 3 -13.02 13.61 -20.55
CA ARG A 3 -13.55 12.55 -19.71
C ARG A 3 -12.67 12.37 -18.46
N ILE A 4 -13.30 12.24 -17.31
CA ILE A 4 -12.60 11.79 -16.12
C ILE A 4 -12.12 10.38 -16.40
N ASN A 5 -10.82 10.16 -16.26
CA ASN A 5 -10.23 8.84 -16.43
C ASN A 5 -10.88 7.88 -15.42
N LYS A 6 -11.22 6.67 -15.84
CA LYS A 6 -11.76 5.64 -14.94
C LYS A 6 -10.85 5.41 -13.74
N GLU A 7 -9.54 5.53 -13.96
CA GLU A 7 -8.53 5.35 -12.90
C GLU A 7 -8.65 6.43 -11.83
N ASP A 8 -8.84 7.68 -12.25
CA ASP A 8 -8.96 8.81 -11.31
C ASP A 8 -10.20 8.67 -10.43
N ARG A 9 -11.28 8.11 -10.99
CA ARG A 9 -12.52 7.88 -10.23
C ARG A 9 -12.38 6.77 -9.19
N ARG A 10 -11.44 5.84 -9.38
CA ARG A 10 -11.20 4.74 -8.45
C ARG A 10 -10.28 5.14 -7.31
N GLN A 11 -9.39 6.09 -7.55
CA GLN A 11 -8.45 6.55 -6.54
C GLN A 11 -9.20 7.22 -5.40
N THR A 12 -8.74 6.97 -4.17
CA THR A 12 -9.30 7.64 -3.01
C THR A 12 -8.78 9.09 -2.93
N ALA A 13 -9.54 9.96 -2.28
CA ALA A 13 -9.13 11.34 -2.05
C ALA A 13 -7.83 11.41 -1.24
N VAL A 14 -7.68 10.52 -0.27
CA VAL A 14 -6.47 10.45 0.57
C VAL A 14 -5.24 10.17 -0.27
N TYR A 15 -5.30 9.20 -1.16
CA TYR A 15 -4.21 8.90 -2.08
C TYR A 15 -3.90 10.08 -3.00
N GLY A 16 -4.95 10.66 -3.59
CA GLY A 16 -4.80 11.79 -4.52
C GLY A 16 -4.18 13.00 -3.86
N ASP A 17 -4.58 13.32 -2.63
CA ASP A 17 -4.03 14.45 -1.88
C ASP A 17 -2.55 14.24 -1.57
N MET A 18 -2.18 13.06 -1.13
CA MET A 18 -0.77 12.75 -0.84
C MET A 18 0.07 12.81 -2.10
N ARG A 19 -0.44 12.33 -3.22
CA ARG A 19 0.28 12.37 -4.49
C ARG A 19 0.50 13.80 -4.96
N ARG A 20 -0.49 14.67 -4.81
CA ARG A 20 -0.32 16.10 -5.13
C ARG A 20 0.74 16.75 -4.23
N GLU A 21 0.73 16.44 -2.95
CA GLU A 21 1.73 16.92 -2.00
C GLU A 21 3.14 16.46 -2.39
N SER A 22 3.30 15.18 -2.70
CA SER A 22 4.62 14.64 -3.05
C SER A 22 5.19 15.28 -4.31
N ARG A 23 4.35 15.57 -5.29
CA ARG A 23 4.76 16.24 -6.52
C ARG A 23 5.06 17.72 -6.29
N ALA A 24 4.24 18.40 -5.51
CA ALA A 24 4.40 19.83 -5.25
C ALA A 24 5.63 20.12 -4.41
N MET A 25 5.89 19.32 -3.38
CA MET A 25 6.97 19.57 -2.42
C MET A 25 8.28 18.90 -2.78
N TRP A 26 8.23 17.73 -3.42
CA TRP A 26 9.40 16.88 -3.65
C TRP A 26 9.65 16.57 -5.12
N ASN A 27 8.71 16.92 -6.00
CA ASN A 27 8.73 16.56 -7.43
C ASN A 27 8.98 15.06 -7.63
N GLU A 28 8.34 14.24 -6.79
CA GLU A 28 8.52 12.80 -6.84
C GLU A 28 7.67 12.15 -7.92
N ASN A 29 8.19 11.09 -8.50
CA ASN A 29 7.51 10.33 -9.54
C ASN A 29 7.72 8.80 -9.42
N ASN A 30 8.56 8.34 -8.50
CA ASN A 30 8.89 6.92 -8.30
C ASN A 30 8.83 6.58 -6.81
N ASP A 31 7.83 7.09 -6.13
CA ASP A 31 7.72 7.11 -4.68
C ASP A 31 6.64 6.20 -4.13
N CYS A 32 6.29 5.12 -4.85
CA CYS A 32 5.21 4.22 -4.42
C CYS A 32 5.42 3.66 -3.00
N VAL A 33 6.66 3.33 -2.64
CA VAL A 33 6.98 2.82 -1.30
C VAL A 33 6.82 3.91 -0.25
N VAL A 34 7.26 5.13 -0.54
CA VAL A 34 7.11 6.27 0.37
C VAL A 34 5.62 6.50 0.68
N MET A 35 4.81 6.57 -0.37
CA MET A 35 3.37 6.79 -0.23
C MET A 35 2.69 5.64 0.52
N ALA A 36 3.03 4.40 0.17
CA ALA A 36 2.44 3.23 0.79
C ALA A 36 2.71 3.18 2.30
N ILE A 37 3.95 3.41 2.70
CA ILE A 37 4.32 3.41 4.12
C ILE A 37 3.63 4.56 4.86
N ALA A 38 3.62 5.76 4.27
CA ALA A 38 2.97 6.91 4.88
C ALA A 38 1.49 6.66 5.12
N LEU A 39 0.80 6.07 4.15
CA LEU A 39 -0.62 5.75 4.25
C LEU A 39 -0.89 4.61 5.23
N ALA A 40 -0.20 3.48 5.06
CA ALA A 40 -0.46 2.29 5.86
C ALA A 40 -0.08 2.46 7.33
N CYS A 41 0.96 3.24 7.61
CA CYS A 41 1.48 3.44 8.97
C CYS A 41 0.99 4.74 9.61
N ASN A 42 0.20 5.54 8.87
CA ASN A 42 -0.30 6.83 9.34
C ASN A 42 0.83 7.76 9.82
N ILE A 43 1.84 7.89 8.97
CA ILE A 43 3.02 8.74 9.22
C ILE A 43 3.05 9.81 8.13
N PRO A 44 3.41 11.07 8.45
CA PRO A 44 3.53 12.10 7.43
C PRO A 44 4.47 11.67 6.30
N TYR A 45 4.11 12.00 5.07
CA TYR A 45 4.91 11.68 3.89
C TYR A 45 6.36 12.13 4.05
N SER A 46 6.57 13.36 4.52
CA SER A 46 7.91 13.92 4.71
C SER A 46 8.78 13.09 5.65
N ALA A 47 8.20 12.55 6.72
CA ALA A 47 8.92 11.70 7.67
C ALA A 47 9.36 10.40 7.04
N VAL A 48 8.49 9.77 6.24
CA VAL A 48 8.83 8.53 5.52
C VAL A 48 9.86 8.82 4.44
N HIS A 49 9.71 9.92 3.71
CA HIS A 49 10.65 10.35 2.69
C HIS A 49 12.05 10.52 3.27
N GLN A 50 12.17 11.19 4.41
CA GLN A 50 13.44 11.38 5.11
C GLN A 50 14.04 10.06 5.58
N ALA A 51 13.21 9.16 6.15
CA ALA A 51 13.67 7.88 6.64
C ALA A 51 14.23 7.00 5.51
N LEU A 52 13.57 6.99 4.35
CA LEU A 52 14.05 6.25 3.19
C LEU A 52 15.29 6.86 2.57
N ASN A 53 15.35 8.19 2.51
CA ASN A 53 16.55 8.87 2.02
C ASN A 53 17.76 8.63 2.94
N ALA A 54 17.53 8.51 4.24
CA ALA A 54 18.59 8.14 5.20
C ALA A 54 19.12 6.73 4.95
N GLN A 55 18.33 5.85 4.31
CA GLN A 55 18.77 4.52 3.90
C GLN A 55 19.34 4.48 2.48
N GLY A 56 19.55 5.62 1.87
CA GLY A 56 20.19 5.73 0.56
C GLY A 56 19.25 5.89 -0.63
N ARG A 57 17.94 5.99 -0.39
CA ARG A 57 16.99 6.28 -1.49
C ARG A 57 17.20 7.71 -1.98
N LYS A 58 17.08 7.93 -3.28
CA LYS A 58 17.19 9.24 -3.92
C LYS A 58 15.86 9.63 -4.55
N ASN A 59 15.57 10.93 -4.57
CA ASN A 59 14.37 11.46 -5.24
C ASN A 59 14.27 10.96 -6.68
N GLY A 60 13.07 10.58 -7.10
CA GLY A 60 12.82 10.10 -8.44
C GLY A 60 13.28 8.68 -8.71
N LYS A 61 13.86 8.02 -7.72
CA LYS A 61 14.32 6.62 -7.82
C LYS A 61 13.44 5.71 -6.99
N GLY A 62 13.32 4.47 -7.43
CA GLY A 62 12.62 3.44 -6.68
C GLY A 62 13.33 3.08 -5.38
N THR A 63 12.68 2.29 -4.54
CA THR A 63 13.19 1.87 -3.26
C THR A 63 13.56 0.39 -3.29
N TRP A 64 14.77 0.07 -2.86
CA TRP A 64 15.21 -1.31 -2.72
C TRP A 64 14.61 -1.95 -1.46
N GLY A 65 14.46 -3.27 -1.47
CA GLY A 65 13.89 -4.01 -0.34
C GLY A 65 14.59 -3.73 0.98
N TYR A 66 15.92 -3.70 0.99
CA TYR A 66 16.67 -3.43 2.22
C TYR A 66 16.47 -1.98 2.73
N GLN A 67 16.18 -1.04 1.85
CA GLN A 67 15.97 0.37 2.22
C GLN A 67 14.66 0.52 2.99
N TRP A 68 13.56 -0.03 2.47
CA TRP A 68 12.28 0.16 3.13
C TRP A 68 12.14 -0.69 4.40
N THR A 69 12.76 -1.87 4.46
CA THR A 69 12.73 -2.69 5.68
C THR A 69 13.49 -2.02 6.81
N LYS A 70 14.65 -1.43 6.52
CA LYS A 70 15.41 -0.66 7.51
C LYS A 70 14.68 0.61 7.94
N ALA A 71 14.08 1.33 7.00
CA ALA A 71 13.31 2.53 7.30
C ALA A 71 12.15 2.23 8.23
N LEU A 72 11.40 1.14 7.99
CA LEU A 72 10.32 0.73 8.88
C LEU A 72 10.83 0.46 10.29
N LYS A 73 11.96 -0.23 10.42
CA LYS A 73 12.57 -0.51 11.71
C LYS A 73 12.93 0.79 12.45
N GLU A 74 13.54 1.74 11.74
CA GLU A 74 13.89 3.05 12.31
C GLU A 74 12.65 3.84 12.74
N LEU A 75 11.54 3.68 12.04
CA LEU A 75 10.27 4.31 12.37
C LEU A 75 9.50 3.58 13.47
N GLY A 76 10.03 2.47 13.99
CA GLY A 76 9.39 1.69 15.03
C GLY A 76 8.20 0.86 14.53
N ILE A 77 8.13 0.57 13.24
CA ILE A 77 7.04 -0.17 12.63
C ILE A 77 7.43 -1.63 12.45
N GLU A 78 6.62 -2.52 13.00
CA GLU A 78 6.78 -3.96 12.82
C GLU A 78 5.80 -4.47 11.79
N THR A 79 6.26 -5.37 10.93
CA THR A 79 5.44 -6.02 9.91
C THR A 79 5.52 -7.53 10.03
N GLU A 80 4.49 -8.18 9.51
CA GLU A 80 4.40 -9.63 9.43
C GLU A 80 4.07 -10.01 8.00
N ILE A 81 4.82 -10.96 7.44
CA ILE A 81 4.55 -11.45 6.08
C ILE A 81 3.37 -12.42 6.11
N VAL A 82 2.38 -12.16 5.27
CA VAL A 82 1.25 -13.06 5.06
C VAL A 82 1.27 -13.51 3.61
N LYS A 83 1.44 -14.80 3.37
CA LYS A 83 1.45 -15.31 2.00
C LYS A 83 0.05 -15.13 1.37
N PRO A 84 -0.04 -14.70 0.10
CA PRO A 84 -1.33 -14.60 -0.57
C PRO A 84 -2.15 -15.89 -0.53
N SER A 85 -1.50 -17.04 -0.66
CA SER A 85 -2.16 -18.36 -0.56
C SER A 85 -2.82 -18.59 0.80
N ASP A 86 -2.25 -18.06 1.86
CA ASP A 86 -2.85 -18.13 3.20
C ASP A 86 -3.96 -17.10 3.36
N PHE A 87 -3.79 -15.93 2.78
CA PHE A 87 -4.80 -14.87 2.86
C PHE A 87 -6.10 -15.25 2.15
N ILE A 88 -6.01 -15.98 1.03
CA ILE A 88 -7.18 -16.46 0.28
C ILE A 88 -8.12 -17.29 1.16
N LYS A 89 -7.58 -17.99 2.14
CA LYS A 89 -8.39 -18.81 3.06
C LYS A 89 -9.41 -18.01 3.87
N GLN A 90 -9.22 -16.69 3.95
CA GLN A 90 -10.14 -15.79 4.64
C GLN A 90 -11.34 -15.39 3.77
N TYR A 91 -11.30 -15.65 2.47
CA TYR A 91 -12.41 -15.36 1.58
C TYR A 91 -13.55 -16.39 1.78
N PRO A 92 -14.80 -16.02 1.45
CA PRO A 92 -15.92 -16.95 1.54
C PRO A 92 -15.65 -18.24 0.73
N LYS A 93 -16.06 -19.38 1.28
CA LYS A 93 -15.74 -20.70 0.75
C LYS A 93 -16.01 -20.84 -0.76
N GLY A 94 -17.16 -20.36 -1.23
CA GLY A 94 -17.52 -20.45 -2.65
C GLY A 94 -16.59 -19.67 -3.58
N HIS A 95 -15.92 -18.65 -3.06
CA HIS A 95 -14.98 -17.83 -3.83
C HIS A 95 -13.55 -18.33 -3.71
N ARG A 96 -13.11 -18.69 -2.48
CA ARG A 96 -11.72 -19.13 -2.26
C ARG A 96 -11.35 -20.38 -3.08
N ASP A 97 -12.33 -21.26 -3.31
CA ASP A 97 -12.09 -22.48 -4.07
C ASP A 97 -11.83 -22.20 -5.55
N LYS A 98 -12.26 -21.04 -6.05
CA LYS A 98 -12.10 -20.61 -7.44
C LYS A 98 -10.93 -19.64 -7.62
N LEU A 99 -10.45 -19.04 -6.53
CA LEU A 99 -9.39 -18.03 -6.60
C LEU A 99 -8.02 -18.70 -6.50
N LYS A 100 -7.19 -18.46 -7.51
CA LYS A 100 -5.79 -18.91 -7.51
C LYS A 100 -4.87 -17.85 -6.93
N ASN A 101 -5.24 -16.57 -7.04
CA ASN A 101 -4.43 -15.43 -6.66
C ASN A 101 -5.27 -14.39 -5.93
N VAL A 102 -4.64 -13.62 -5.05
CA VAL A 102 -5.22 -12.39 -4.53
C VAL A 102 -4.95 -11.29 -5.56
N THR A 103 -5.98 -10.54 -5.91
CA THR A 103 -5.85 -9.37 -6.78
C THR A 103 -6.41 -8.14 -6.09
N THR A 104 -5.95 -6.97 -6.51
CA THR A 104 -6.45 -5.70 -5.97
C THR A 104 -7.93 -5.48 -6.26
N HIS A 105 -8.45 -6.09 -7.32
CA HIS A 105 -9.87 -6.06 -7.63
C HIS A 105 -10.73 -6.76 -6.55
N HIS A 106 -10.24 -7.86 -6.02
CA HIS A 106 -10.96 -8.63 -4.99
C HIS A 106 -11.15 -7.85 -3.69
N MET A 107 -10.30 -6.88 -3.42
CA MET A 107 -10.41 -6.07 -2.21
C MET A 107 -11.71 -5.27 -2.19
N ASP A 108 -12.09 -4.70 -3.32
CA ASP A 108 -13.35 -3.95 -3.42
C ASP A 108 -14.57 -4.87 -3.35
N ARG A 109 -14.44 -6.11 -3.81
CA ARG A 109 -15.53 -7.10 -3.76
C ARG A 109 -15.72 -7.70 -2.37
N PHE A 110 -14.66 -7.79 -1.58
CA PHE A 110 -14.68 -8.41 -0.25
C PHE A 110 -14.06 -7.48 0.80
N PRO A 111 -14.62 -6.28 0.98
CA PRO A 111 -14.01 -5.29 1.88
C PRO A 111 -13.90 -5.80 3.33
N ASN A 112 -14.84 -6.62 3.78
CA ASN A 112 -14.82 -7.13 5.15
C ASN A 112 -13.66 -8.09 5.43
N VAL A 113 -13.13 -8.74 4.40
CA VAL A 113 -11.98 -9.64 4.54
C VAL A 113 -10.73 -8.84 4.92
N TRP A 114 -10.59 -7.65 4.34
CA TRP A 114 -9.43 -6.78 4.55
C TRP A 114 -9.59 -5.85 5.74
N LYS A 115 -10.82 -5.64 6.20
CA LYS A 115 -11.11 -4.78 7.35
C LYS A 115 -11.08 -5.59 8.64
N ASP A 116 -9.89 -5.97 9.08
CA ASP A 116 -9.66 -6.85 10.22
C ASP A 116 -8.92 -6.16 11.38
N GLY A 117 -8.87 -4.83 11.37
CA GLY A 117 -8.16 -4.06 12.39
C GLY A 117 -6.69 -3.84 12.09
N HIS A 118 -6.20 -4.34 10.97
CA HIS A 118 -4.81 -4.15 10.53
C HIS A 118 -4.75 -3.37 9.24
N ASN A 119 -3.70 -2.60 9.07
CA ASN A 119 -3.34 -2.03 7.78
C ASN A 119 -2.31 -2.92 7.11
N TYR A 120 -2.22 -2.83 5.79
CA TYR A 120 -1.37 -3.70 4.99
C TYR A 120 -0.55 -2.92 3.98
N LEU A 121 0.67 -3.39 3.73
CA LEU A 121 1.43 -3.05 2.53
C LEU A 121 1.28 -4.19 1.55
N LEU A 122 0.96 -3.89 0.31
CA LEU A 122 0.79 -4.88 -0.74
C LEU A 122 1.87 -4.71 -1.79
N HIS A 123 2.60 -5.78 -2.05
CA HIS A 123 3.55 -5.82 -3.14
C HIS A 123 2.86 -6.43 -4.37
N THR A 124 2.73 -5.63 -5.42
CA THR A 124 2.34 -6.08 -6.74
C THR A 124 3.58 -6.00 -7.62
N ARG A 125 3.48 -6.34 -8.89
CA ARG A 125 4.64 -6.36 -9.78
C ARG A 125 5.38 -5.01 -9.74
N GLN A 126 6.56 -4.99 -9.11
CA GLN A 126 7.44 -3.82 -9.00
C GLN A 126 6.76 -2.57 -8.42
N HIS A 127 5.73 -2.78 -7.61
CA HIS A 127 4.95 -1.69 -7.04
C HIS A 127 4.50 -2.03 -5.63
N MET A 128 4.38 -1.04 -4.77
CA MET A 128 3.86 -1.21 -3.43
C MET A 128 2.69 -0.27 -3.21
N GLY A 129 1.60 -0.82 -2.66
CA GLY A 129 0.40 -0.07 -2.31
C GLY A 129 0.05 -0.26 -0.84
N ALA A 130 -0.95 0.48 -0.38
CA ALA A 130 -1.40 0.47 1.00
C ALA A 130 -2.89 0.17 1.11
N VAL A 131 -3.23 -0.67 2.09
CA VAL A 131 -4.62 -0.90 2.49
C VAL A 131 -4.80 -0.39 3.90
N VAL A 132 -5.74 0.52 4.08
CA VAL A 132 -6.02 1.15 5.37
C VAL A 132 -7.48 0.91 5.69
N ASP A 133 -7.75 0.28 6.83
CA ASP A 133 -9.11 -0.04 7.28
C ASP A 133 -9.95 -0.72 6.19
N GLY A 134 -9.34 -1.65 5.49
CA GLY A 134 -9.98 -2.44 4.43
C GLY A 134 -10.08 -1.75 3.07
N VAL A 135 -9.60 -0.52 2.93
CA VAL A 135 -9.68 0.25 1.68
C VAL A 135 -8.31 0.36 1.04
N ASN A 136 -8.25 0.04 -0.25
CA ASN A 136 -7.04 0.22 -1.04
C ASN A 136 -6.85 1.70 -1.38
N HIS A 137 -5.84 2.33 -0.80
CA HIS A 137 -5.45 3.71 -1.08
C HIS A 137 -4.25 3.71 -2.04
N ASP A 138 -4.48 3.27 -3.26
CA ASP A 138 -3.44 3.17 -4.27
C ASP A 138 -4.06 3.30 -5.65
N TRP A 139 -3.24 3.60 -6.66
CA TRP A 139 -3.74 3.69 -8.03
C TRP A 139 -4.24 2.36 -8.58
N THR A 140 -3.84 1.23 -7.95
CA THR A 140 -4.29 -0.10 -8.35
C THR A 140 -5.74 -0.40 -7.95
N LYS A 141 -6.37 0.49 -7.17
CA LYS A 141 -7.75 0.29 -6.72
C LYS A 141 -8.68 0.08 -7.92
N GLY A 142 -9.46 -1.00 -7.87
CA GLY A 142 -10.40 -1.36 -8.94
C GLY A 142 -9.76 -2.02 -10.15
N ARG A 143 -8.45 -2.24 -10.15
CA ARG A 143 -7.74 -2.97 -11.21
C ARG A 143 -7.44 -4.39 -10.76
N ALA A 144 -7.28 -5.29 -11.72
CA ALA A 144 -6.97 -6.69 -11.45
C ALA A 144 -5.45 -6.91 -11.40
N CYS A 145 -4.79 -6.27 -10.44
CA CYS A 145 -3.35 -6.42 -10.23
C CYS A 145 -3.10 -7.57 -9.25
N ARG A 146 -2.28 -8.52 -9.64
CA ARG A 146 -1.91 -9.65 -8.79
C ARG A 146 -1.07 -9.17 -7.61
N VAL A 147 -1.43 -9.61 -6.42
CA VAL A 147 -0.68 -9.33 -5.19
C VAL A 147 0.33 -10.47 -4.99
N ASP A 148 1.63 -10.12 -4.99
CA ASP A 148 2.71 -11.09 -4.83
C ASP A 148 3.07 -11.31 -3.36
N MET A 149 2.96 -10.29 -2.53
CA MET A 149 3.30 -10.36 -1.12
C MET A 149 2.41 -9.39 -0.32
N ILE A 150 2.03 -9.82 0.88
CA ILE A 150 1.22 -9.04 1.81
C ILE A 150 2.03 -8.85 3.08
N TYR A 151 2.17 -7.60 3.52
CA TYR A 151 2.82 -7.25 4.78
C TYR A 151 1.77 -6.65 5.71
N ARG A 152 1.43 -7.36 6.78
CA ARG A 152 0.53 -6.85 7.80
C ARG A 152 1.29 -5.93 8.74
N ILE A 153 0.78 -4.73 8.97
CA ILE A 153 1.34 -3.81 9.96
C ILE A 153 0.86 -4.26 11.34
N LYS A 154 1.81 -4.60 12.21
CA LYS A 154 1.50 -5.10 13.56
C LYS A 154 1.13 -3.98 14.52
N ASN A 155 1.87 -2.88 14.41
CA ASN A 155 1.72 -1.75 15.34
C ASN A 155 1.74 -0.44 14.57
N PRO A 156 0.63 -0.07 13.89
CA PRO A 156 0.57 1.23 13.21
C PRO A 156 0.88 2.35 14.20
N ARG A 157 1.68 3.32 13.77
CA ARG A 157 2.06 4.44 14.60
C ARG A 157 0.83 5.25 14.98
N GLY A 158 0.75 5.66 16.24
CA GLY A 158 -0.38 6.42 16.78
C GLY A 158 -1.44 5.56 17.45
N GLU A 159 -1.32 4.21 17.36
CA GLU A 159 -2.13 3.30 18.16
C GLU A 159 -1.38 2.93 19.44
N SER A 160 -2.02 3.10 20.51
CA SER A 160 -1.48 2.72 21.82
C SER A 160 -1.86 1.30 22.19
#